data_883195b62be334c5f27ab9a73c368445
#
_entry.id   883195b62be334c5f27ab9a73c368445
#
_cell.length_a   1.000
_cell.length_b   1.000
_cell.length_c   1.000
_cell.angle_alpha   90.00
_cell.angle_beta   90.00
_cell.angle_gamma   90.00
#
_symmetry.space_group_name_H-M   'P 1'
#
loop_
_entity.id
_entity.type
_entity.pdbx_description
1 polymer ?
#
loop_
_entity_poly.entity_id
_entity_poly.type
_entity_poly.pdbx_seq_one_letter_code
_entity_poly.pdbx_strand_id
1 'polypeptide(L)'
;MKNESLFSCWIEVKQIIEPLCNGLPVLTDEPGDWRVETPSRRPFMTLRIQKSHVGLYLLPMYYHPHICPQSMDAYLKGKSTFRFVRTKPLPLEGIRDVIERARAMIGTY
;
A
#
# COMPACT_ATOMS: atom_id res chain seq x y z
N MET A 1 -8.81 17.30 13.80
CA MET A 1 -9.80 16.97 12.77
C MET A 1 -9.54 15.59 12.21
N LYS A 2 -10.61 14.92 11.79
CA LYS A 2 -10.50 13.54 11.31
C LYS A 2 -9.50 13.38 10.16
N ASN A 3 -9.52 14.32 9.22
CA ASN A 3 -8.67 14.23 8.03
C ASN A 3 -7.20 14.42 8.34
N GLU A 4 -6.87 15.23 9.34
CA GLU A 4 -5.48 15.45 9.71
C GLU A 4 -4.83 14.19 10.25
N SER A 5 -5.55 13.42 11.07
CA SER A 5 -5.02 12.17 11.61
C SER A 5 -4.85 11.11 10.53
N LEU A 6 -5.78 11.07 9.58
CA LEU A 6 -5.66 10.15 8.45
C LEU A 6 -4.51 10.56 7.53
N PHE A 7 -4.32 11.87 7.36
CA PHE A 7 -3.21 12.36 6.54
C PHE A 7 -1.87 12.03 7.17
N SER A 8 -1.74 12.15 8.49
CA SER A 8 -0.52 11.75 9.20
C SER A 8 -0.24 10.27 9.02
N CYS A 9 -1.29 9.44 9.13
CA CYS A 9 -1.18 8.01 8.90
C CYS A 9 -0.72 7.73 7.46
N TRP A 10 -1.32 8.40 6.49
CA TRP A 10 -0.97 8.26 5.07
C TRP A 10 0.50 8.62 4.82
N ILE A 11 0.96 9.73 5.40
CA ILE A 11 2.36 10.15 5.27
C ILE A 11 3.28 9.10 5.88
N GLU A 12 2.95 8.59 7.05
CA GLU A 12 3.79 7.60 7.74
C GLU A 12 3.92 6.32 6.90
N VAL A 13 2.82 5.84 6.34
CA VAL A 13 2.84 4.67 5.46
C VAL A 13 3.64 4.97 4.20
N LYS A 14 3.44 6.14 3.59
CA LYS A 14 4.18 6.52 2.39
C LYS A 14 5.68 6.55 2.65
N GLN A 15 6.11 7.07 3.79
CA GLN A 15 7.54 7.13 4.15
C GLN A 15 8.16 5.73 4.23
N ILE A 16 7.38 4.74 4.64
CA ILE A 16 7.88 3.35 4.70
C ILE A 16 7.99 2.77 3.29
N ILE A 17 6.99 3.00 2.45
CA ILE A 17 6.85 2.35 1.15
C ILE A 17 7.72 3.02 0.08
N GLU A 18 7.85 4.34 0.11
CA GLU A 18 8.48 5.09 -0.98
C GLU A 18 9.88 4.58 -1.34
N PRO A 19 10.79 4.30 -0.38
CA PRO A 19 12.11 3.77 -0.73
C PRO A 19 12.03 2.40 -1.40
N LEU A 20 10.98 1.62 -1.12
CA LEU A 20 10.81 0.28 -1.67
C LEU A 20 10.24 0.31 -3.09
N CYS A 21 9.71 1.45 -3.52
CA CYS A 21 9.18 1.65 -4.87
C CYS A 21 10.15 2.42 -5.77
N ASN A 22 11.39 2.60 -5.32
CA ASN A 22 12.38 3.37 -6.06
C ASN A 22 12.56 2.79 -7.47
N GLY A 23 12.54 3.67 -8.47
CA GLY A 23 12.69 3.28 -9.86
C GLY A 23 11.40 2.91 -10.58
N LEU A 24 10.28 2.81 -9.86
CA LEU A 24 9.00 2.51 -10.50
C LEU A 24 8.30 3.80 -10.93
N PRO A 25 7.58 3.78 -12.08
CA PRO A 25 6.86 4.97 -12.54
C PRO A 25 5.79 5.42 -11.55
N VAL A 26 5.70 6.72 -11.31
CA VAL A 26 4.68 7.31 -10.46
C VAL A 26 3.60 7.89 -11.34
N LEU A 27 2.39 7.39 -11.22
CA LEU A 27 1.23 7.89 -11.98
C LEU A 27 0.61 9.11 -11.33
N THR A 28 0.48 9.09 -10.01
CA THR A 28 -0.14 10.16 -9.24
C THR A 28 0.66 10.36 -7.95
N ASP A 29 0.95 11.62 -7.63
CA ASP A 29 1.65 11.96 -6.39
C ASP A 29 1.05 13.26 -5.86
N GLU A 30 -0.11 13.13 -5.22
CA GLU A 30 -0.84 14.23 -4.62
C GLU A 30 -1.05 13.94 -3.13
N PRO A 31 -1.21 14.96 -2.30
CA PRO A 31 -1.51 14.73 -0.89
C PRO A 31 -2.73 13.82 -0.73
N GLY A 32 -2.53 12.69 -0.07
CA GLY A 32 -3.60 11.71 0.17
C GLY A 32 -3.88 10.76 -0.98
N ASP A 33 -3.15 10.86 -2.10
CA ASP A 33 -3.37 9.97 -3.25
C ASP A 33 -2.05 9.75 -3.99
N TRP A 34 -1.45 8.57 -3.77
CA TRP A 34 -0.17 8.20 -4.36
C TRP A 34 -0.31 6.87 -5.09
N ARG A 35 -0.02 6.88 -6.38
CA ARG A 35 -0.18 5.70 -7.25
C ARG A 35 1.09 5.43 -8.01
N VAL A 36 1.50 4.16 -7.99
CA VAL A 36 2.74 3.69 -8.61
C VAL A 36 2.40 2.55 -9.56
N GLU A 37 3.09 2.55 -10.71
CA GLU A 37 2.90 1.55 -11.75
C GLU A 37 4.14 0.67 -11.89
N THR A 38 3.98 -0.47 -12.58
CA THR A 38 5.10 -1.29 -13.00
C THR A 38 5.79 -0.62 -14.21
N PRO A 39 7.00 -1.07 -14.57
CA PRO A 39 7.65 -0.55 -15.79
C PRO A 39 6.82 -0.73 -17.05
N SER A 40 5.96 -1.75 -17.11
CA SER A 40 5.07 -2.00 -18.24
C SER A 40 3.75 -1.22 -18.15
N ARG A 41 3.65 -0.29 -17.18
CA ARG A 41 2.49 0.57 -16.96
C ARG A 41 1.24 -0.16 -16.47
N ARG A 42 1.43 -1.30 -15.82
CA ARG A 42 0.37 -1.96 -15.06
C ARG A 42 0.28 -1.32 -13.68
N PRO A 43 -0.90 -1.27 -13.05
CA PRO A 43 -0.98 -0.81 -11.67
C PRO A 43 -0.12 -1.68 -10.76
N PHE A 44 0.59 -1.04 -9.84
CA PHE A 44 1.35 -1.75 -8.81
C PHE A 44 0.76 -1.48 -7.43
N MET A 45 0.65 -0.21 -7.07
CA MET A 45 0.24 0.18 -5.73
C MET A 45 -0.53 1.49 -5.76
N THR A 46 -1.57 1.59 -4.92
CA THR A 46 -2.26 2.85 -4.64
C THR A 46 -2.35 3.01 -3.13
N LEU A 47 -1.91 4.16 -2.63
CA LEU A 47 -2.04 4.53 -1.22
C LEU A 47 -2.91 5.78 -1.17
N ARG A 48 -4.12 5.64 -0.61
CA ARG A 48 -5.12 6.70 -0.70
C ARG A 48 -5.89 6.87 0.60
N ILE A 49 -6.13 8.13 0.96
CA ILE A 49 -7.02 8.44 2.08
C ILE A 49 -8.45 8.22 1.61
N GLN A 50 -9.18 7.40 2.34
CA GLN A 50 -10.59 7.16 2.12
C GLN A 50 -11.39 7.88 3.21
N LYS A 51 -12.69 7.63 3.26
CA LYS A 51 -13.59 8.35 4.15
C LYS A 51 -13.22 8.18 5.63
N SER A 52 -12.82 6.98 6.04
CA SER A 52 -12.56 6.67 7.44
C SER A 52 -11.26 5.89 7.66
N HIS A 53 -10.47 5.71 6.63
CA HIS A 53 -9.25 4.90 6.70
C HIS A 53 -8.27 5.29 5.61
N VAL A 54 -7.05 4.79 5.72
CA VAL A 54 -6.05 4.85 4.65
C VAL A 54 -6.07 3.48 3.97
N GLY A 55 -6.29 3.48 2.67
CA GLY A 55 -6.30 2.25 1.87
C GLY A 55 -4.99 2.04 1.16
N LEU A 56 -4.43 0.83 1.28
CA LEU A 56 -3.27 0.39 0.53
C LEU A 56 -3.71 -0.73 -0.40
N TYR A 57 -3.74 -0.45 -1.70
CA TYR A 57 -4.11 -1.40 -2.72
C TYR A 57 -2.86 -1.91 -3.42
N LEU A 58 -2.72 -3.23 -3.52
CA LEU A 58 -1.57 -3.88 -4.18
C LEU A 58 -2.11 -4.87 -5.21
N LEU A 59 -2.00 -4.54 -6.50
CA LEU A 59 -2.48 -5.43 -7.56
C LEU A 59 -1.79 -6.80 -7.53
N PRO A 60 -0.48 -6.92 -7.24
CA PRO A 60 0.14 -8.24 -7.14
C PRO A 60 -0.56 -9.19 -6.15
N MET A 61 -1.16 -8.65 -5.10
CA MET A 61 -1.91 -9.47 -4.12
C MET A 61 -3.11 -10.15 -4.74
N TYR A 62 -3.72 -9.52 -5.74
CA TYR A 62 -4.88 -10.09 -6.42
C TYR A 62 -4.50 -11.39 -7.14
N TYR A 63 -3.33 -11.39 -7.78
CA TYR A 63 -2.85 -12.54 -8.53
C TYR A 63 -2.07 -13.52 -7.66
N HIS A 64 -1.48 -13.05 -6.58
CA HIS A 64 -0.59 -13.85 -5.71
C HIS A 64 -0.97 -13.65 -4.25
N PRO A 65 -2.14 -14.15 -3.80
CA PRO A 65 -2.59 -13.91 -2.42
C PRO A 65 -1.64 -14.50 -1.37
N HIS A 66 -0.83 -15.47 -1.74
CA HIS A 66 0.11 -16.10 -0.82
C HIS A 66 1.24 -15.17 -0.36
N ILE A 67 1.45 -14.04 -1.02
CA ILE A 67 2.50 -13.10 -0.61
C ILE A 67 2.11 -12.27 0.62
N CYS A 68 0.85 -12.33 1.05
CA CYS A 68 0.41 -11.59 2.23
C CYS A 68 1.09 -12.14 3.49
N PRO A 69 1.88 -11.33 4.20
CA PRO A 69 2.44 -11.78 5.48
C PRO A 69 1.34 -12.00 6.50
N GLN A 70 1.52 -12.97 7.38
CA GLN A 70 0.55 -13.28 8.42
C GLN A 70 0.26 -12.04 9.29
N SER A 71 1.27 -11.23 9.54
CA SER A 71 1.12 -10.00 10.34
C SER A 71 0.18 -8.97 9.69
N MET A 72 -0.13 -9.11 8.40
CA MET A 72 -0.99 -8.19 7.68
C MET A 72 -2.42 -8.72 7.52
N ASP A 73 -2.70 -9.96 7.92
CA ASP A 73 -4.02 -10.57 7.73
C ASP A 73 -5.14 -9.75 8.36
N ALA A 74 -4.90 -9.20 9.55
CA ALA A 74 -5.92 -8.44 10.27
C ALA A 74 -6.31 -7.13 9.56
N TYR A 75 -5.47 -6.65 8.66
CA TYR A 75 -5.70 -5.39 7.93
C TYR A 75 -6.25 -5.62 6.54
N LEU A 76 -6.23 -6.85 6.06
CA LEU A 76 -6.67 -7.18 4.71
C LEU A 76 -8.19 -7.15 4.60
N LYS A 77 -8.68 -6.41 3.61
CA LYS A 77 -10.09 -6.35 3.24
C LYS A 77 -10.22 -6.71 1.77
N GLY A 78 -10.89 -7.82 1.49
CA GLY A 78 -10.96 -8.34 0.14
C GLY A 78 -9.67 -9.04 -0.25
N LYS A 79 -9.29 -8.97 -1.53
CA LYS A 79 -8.17 -9.74 -2.06
C LYS A 79 -6.86 -8.96 -2.15
N SER A 80 -6.93 -7.64 -2.22
CA SER A 80 -5.75 -6.85 -2.56
C SER A 80 -5.66 -5.51 -1.84
N THR A 81 -6.52 -5.26 -0.85
CA THR A 81 -6.57 -3.96 -0.16
C THR A 81 -6.38 -4.13 1.33
N PHE A 82 -5.46 -3.34 1.89
CA PHE A 82 -5.27 -3.23 3.32
C PHE A 82 -5.87 -1.92 3.80
N ARG A 83 -6.50 -1.94 4.99
CA ARG A 83 -7.07 -0.75 5.61
C ARG A 83 -6.36 -0.43 6.90
N PHE A 84 -5.91 0.81 7.04
CA PHE A 84 -5.27 1.31 8.25
C PHE A 84 -6.17 2.37 8.88
N VAL A 85 -6.47 2.20 10.15
CA VAL A 85 -7.30 3.15 10.91
C VAL A 85 -6.49 3.72 12.06
N ARG A 86 -6.87 4.93 12.51
CA ARG A 86 -6.14 5.63 13.58
C ARG A 86 -6.11 4.89 14.90
N THR A 87 -7.13 4.08 15.15
CA THR A 87 -7.30 3.40 16.43
C THR A 87 -6.42 2.16 16.59
N LYS A 88 -5.73 1.76 15.53
CA LYS A 88 -4.84 0.61 15.56
C LYS A 88 -3.43 1.02 15.19
N PRO A 89 -2.40 0.44 15.84
CA PRO A 89 -1.03 0.74 15.44
C PRO A 89 -0.75 0.24 14.02
N LEU A 90 0.15 0.93 13.32
CA LEU A 90 0.54 0.53 11.97
C LEU A 90 1.46 -0.69 12.04
N PRO A 91 1.20 -1.71 11.20
CA PRO A 91 2.06 -2.89 11.13
C PRO A 91 3.29 -2.60 10.26
N LEU A 92 4.24 -1.83 10.78
CA LEU A 92 5.35 -1.26 10.00
C LEU A 92 6.17 -2.32 9.27
N GLU A 93 6.55 -3.39 9.97
CA GLU A 93 7.33 -4.46 9.35
C GLU A 93 6.52 -5.24 8.33
N GLY A 94 5.22 -5.45 8.63
CA GLY A 94 4.33 -6.14 7.70
C GLY A 94 4.14 -5.35 6.41
N ILE A 95 4.02 -4.03 6.51
CA ILE A 95 3.90 -3.16 5.34
C ILE A 95 5.16 -3.29 4.48
N ARG A 96 6.34 -3.19 5.09
CA ARG A 96 7.59 -3.33 4.37
C ARG A 96 7.68 -4.69 3.69
N ASP A 97 7.36 -5.73 4.42
CA ASP A 97 7.46 -7.10 3.92
C ASP A 97 6.53 -7.34 2.73
N VAL A 98 5.26 -6.90 2.82
CA VAL A 98 4.32 -7.12 1.72
C VAL A 98 4.71 -6.34 0.47
N ILE A 99 5.26 -5.13 0.63
CA ILE A 99 5.71 -4.35 -0.53
C ILE A 99 6.90 -5.03 -1.21
N GLU A 100 7.86 -5.53 -0.43
CA GLU A 100 9.01 -6.24 -1.00
C GLU A 100 8.57 -7.49 -1.74
N ARG A 101 7.65 -8.26 -1.17
CA ARG A 101 7.11 -9.46 -1.81
C ARG A 101 6.32 -9.11 -3.06
N ALA A 102 5.52 -8.04 -3.00
CA ALA A 102 4.73 -7.59 -4.15
C ALA A 102 5.64 -7.15 -5.29
N ARG A 103 6.72 -6.42 -4.99
CA ARG A 103 7.66 -5.98 -6.01
C ARG A 103 8.32 -7.15 -6.73
N ALA A 104 8.57 -8.24 -6.01
CA ALA A 104 9.15 -9.45 -6.60
C ALA A 104 8.21 -10.10 -7.61
N MET A 105 6.92 -9.78 -7.58
CA MET A 105 5.93 -10.33 -8.51
C MET A 105 5.78 -9.51 -9.80
N ILE A 106 6.44 -8.36 -9.90
CA ILE A 106 6.38 -7.54 -11.12
C ILE A 106 6.92 -8.37 -12.28
N GLY A 107 6.18 -8.37 -13.39
CA GLY A 107 6.51 -9.17 -14.54
C GLY A 107 5.73 -10.49 -14.64
N THR A 108 5.00 -10.84 -13.57
CA THR A 108 4.19 -12.06 -13.54
C THR A 108 2.71 -11.82 -13.82
N TYR A 109 2.33 -10.58 -14.04
CA TYR A 109 0.92 -10.24 -14.27
C TYR A 109 0.74 -9.11 -15.28
#